data_37645ad58fb983a6ee36831ca165afdf
#
_entry.id   37645ad58fb983a6ee36831ca165afdf
#
_cell.length_a   1.000
_cell.length_b   1.000
_cell.length_c   1.000
_cell.angle_alpha   90.00
_cell.angle_beta   90.00
_cell.angle_gamma   90.00
#
_symmetry.space_group_name_H-M   'P 1'
#
loop_
_entity.id
_entity.type
_entity.pdbx_description
1 polymer ?
#
loop_
_entity_poly.entity_id
_entity_poly.type
_entity_poly.pdbx_seq_one_letter_code
_entity_poly.pdbx_strand_id
1 'polypeptide(L)'
;FLIGFSWMINNKYIRLVSFLSMIIGFFLHGYGLILRMIIMQRPPVSTLYESIIFVGLILVLFALLFEYFRKDTVGILIASVGGSFLHFIGFKYAADGDTLGVLVAVLNSNFWLSTHVTTITTGYGVALVAGLMAHIYLIVNFIKPKSKKLLNKIFSNAYGLTLMGLFFTMFGTILGGIWADQSWGRFWGWDPKENGALLIVLWLLMMLHLKVSGLVGKLGYAYGLSLVNIIVALAWFGVNLLNVGLHSYGFTDNVAMNLLVFIIIELLFTSTFFYLSKRK
;
A
#
# COMPACT_ATOMS: atom_id res chain seq x y z
N PHE A 1 -6.00 16.17 11.82
CA PHE A 1 -6.29 17.05 12.96
C PHE A 1 -7.36 16.46 13.88
N LEU A 2 -8.59 16.22 13.40
CA LEU A 2 -9.74 15.76 14.23
C LEU A 2 -9.43 14.49 15.03
N ILE A 3 -8.69 13.55 14.48
CA ILE A 3 -8.31 12.32 15.21
C ILE A 3 -7.38 12.61 16.38
N GLY A 4 -6.42 13.52 16.22
CA GLY A 4 -5.56 13.97 17.32
C GLY A 4 -6.38 14.58 18.45
N PHE A 5 -7.33 15.45 18.12
CA PHE A 5 -8.27 16.01 19.09
C PHE A 5 -9.12 14.93 19.77
N SER A 6 -9.56 13.89 19.03
CA SER A 6 -10.35 12.80 19.61
C SER A 6 -9.58 12.01 20.66
N TRP A 7 -8.26 11.91 20.53
CA TRP A 7 -7.40 11.25 21.53
C TRP A 7 -7.16 12.11 22.76
N MET A 8 -7.04 13.42 22.58
CA MET A 8 -6.85 14.36 23.69
C MET A 8 -8.10 14.50 24.55
N ILE A 9 -9.28 14.60 23.92
CA ILE A 9 -10.55 14.92 24.61
C ILE A 9 -11.36 13.65 24.88
N ASN A 10 -11.02 12.50 24.29
CA ASN A 10 -11.74 11.22 24.35
C ASN A 10 -13.25 11.37 24.07
N ASN A 11 -13.61 12.12 23.03
CA ASN A 11 -14.99 12.44 22.69
C ASN A 11 -15.48 11.59 21.52
N LYS A 12 -16.60 10.86 21.73
CA LYS A 12 -17.21 10.00 20.71
C LYS A 12 -17.70 10.75 19.46
N TYR A 13 -18.15 11.98 19.63
CA TYR A 13 -18.64 12.80 18.51
C TYR A 13 -17.50 13.27 17.60
N ILE A 14 -16.35 13.64 18.16
CA ILE A 14 -15.15 14.00 17.39
C ILE A 14 -14.67 12.78 16.60
N ARG A 15 -14.69 11.59 17.19
CA ARG A 15 -14.35 10.34 16.47
C ARG A 15 -15.32 10.06 15.32
N LEU A 16 -16.62 10.25 15.55
CA LEU A 16 -17.63 10.08 14.51
C LEU A 16 -17.43 11.10 13.38
N VAL A 17 -17.23 12.37 13.70
CA VAL A 17 -16.97 13.42 12.70
C VAL A 17 -15.69 13.11 11.91
N SER A 18 -14.62 12.65 12.58
CA SER A 18 -13.39 12.22 11.90
C SER A 18 -13.64 11.08 10.92
N PHE A 19 -14.42 10.08 11.32
CA PHE A 19 -14.78 8.95 10.47
C PHE A 19 -15.64 9.38 9.28
N LEU A 20 -16.67 10.18 9.53
CA LEU A 20 -17.56 10.69 8.46
C LEU A 20 -16.82 11.59 7.47
N SER A 21 -15.91 12.44 7.93
CA SER A 21 -15.11 13.27 7.03
C SER A 21 -14.20 12.43 6.14
N MET A 22 -13.62 11.32 6.65
CA MET A 22 -12.85 10.40 5.83
C MET A 22 -13.72 9.65 4.81
N ILE A 23 -14.95 9.26 5.18
CA ILE A 23 -15.92 8.67 4.24
C ILE A 23 -16.26 9.65 3.12
N ILE A 24 -16.55 10.91 3.46
CA ILE A 24 -16.83 11.94 2.44
C ILE A 24 -15.62 12.09 1.50
N GLY A 25 -14.40 12.22 2.05
CA GLY A 25 -13.18 12.29 1.25
C GLY A 25 -12.98 11.06 0.35
N PHE A 26 -13.27 9.86 0.86
CA PHE A 26 -13.22 8.63 0.08
C PHE A 26 -14.19 8.64 -1.11
N PHE A 27 -15.43 9.06 -0.90
CA PHE A 27 -16.41 9.14 -2.00
C PHE A 27 -16.07 10.23 -3.01
N LEU A 28 -15.57 11.40 -2.58
CA LEU A 28 -15.11 12.45 -3.49
C LEU A 28 -13.91 11.97 -4.33
N HIS A 29 -12.96 11.26 -3.71
CA HIS A 29 -11.85 10.66 -4.42
C HIS A 29 -12.34 9.61 -5.44
N GLY A 30 -13.21 8.68 -5.02
CA GLY A 30 -13.83 7.69 -5.89
C GLY A 30 -14.60 8.32 -7.06
N TYR A 31 -15.34 9.38 -6.80
CA TYR A 31 -16.02 10.15 -7.84
C TYR A 31 -15.05 10.74 -8.86
N GLY A 32 -13.93 11.32 -8.40
CA GLY A 32 -12.87 11.82 -9.29
C GLY A 32 -12.28 10.73 -10.18
N LEU A 33 -12.05 9.52 -9.65
CA LEU A 33 -11.59 8.37 -10.44
C LEU A 33 -12.66 7.89 -11.45
N ILE A 34 -13.94 7.89 -11.07
CA ILE A 34 -15.04 7.56 -12.00
C ILE A 34 -15.12 8.56 -13.16
N LEU A 35 -15.04 9.86 -12.87
CA LEU A 35 -15.00 10.89 -13.91
C LEU A 35 -13.82 10.67 -14.85
N ARG A 36 -12.64 10.35 -14.30
CA ARG A 36 -11.46 10.04 -15.09
C ARG A 36 -11.68 8.82 -16.00
N MET A 37 -12.32 7.75 -15.49
CA MET A 37 -12.71 6.58 -16.29
C MET A 37 -13.64 6.95 -17.45
N ILE A 38 -14.61 7.81 -17.20
CA ILE A 38 -15.56 8.27 -18.24
C ILE A 38 -14.83 9.07 -19.32
N ILE A 39 -13.93 9.96 -18.94
CA ILE A 39 -13.16 10.79 -19.87
C ILE A 39 -12.19 9.95 -20.70
N MET A 40 -11.44 9.06 -20.04
CA MET A 40 -10.38 8.29 -20.65
C MET A 40 -10.85 6.99 -21.31
N GLN A 41 -12.11 6.57 -21.07
CA GLN A 41 -12.70 5.31 -21.55
C GLN A 41 -11.86 4.08 -21.20
N ARG A 42 -11.14 4.14 -20.05
CA ARG A 42 -10.31 3.06 -19.53
C ARG A 42 -10.23 3.09 -17.99
N PRO A 43 -9.86 1.97 -17.32
CA PRO A 43 -9.62 1.95 -15.89
C PRO A 43 -8.48 2.92 -15.50
N PRO A 44 -8.60 3.65 -14.36
CA PRO A 44 -7.67 4.70 -13.96
C PRO A 44 -6.46 4.11 -13.22
N VAL A 45 -5.72 3.21 -13.87
CA VAL A 45 -4.58 2.46 -13.31
C VAL A 45 -3.44 2.30 -14.32
N SER A 46 -3.51 3.03 -15.42
CA SER A 46 -2.64 2.82 -16.57
C SER A 46 -1.32 3.61 -16.52
N THR A 47 -1.29 4.71 -15.78
CA THR A 47 -0.09 5.54 -15.59
C THR A 47 0.40 5.45 -14.14
N LEU A 48 1.64 5.90 -13.89
CA LEU A 48 2.17 5.95 -12.52
C LEU A 48 1.30 6.86 -11.63
N TYR A 49 0.91 8.03 -12.13
CA TYR A 49 -0.02 8.92 -11.44
C TYR A 49 -1.35 8.23 -11.09
N GLU A 50 -1.98 7.60 -12.08
CA GLU A 50 -3.26 6.90 -11.89
C GLU A 50 -3.13 5.76 -10.87
N SER A 51 -2.05 5.00 -10.93
CA SER A 51 -1.81 3.94 -9.96
C SER A 51 -1.64 4.47 -8.54
N ILE A 52 -0.98 5.63 -8.35
CA ILE A 52 -0.80 6.26 -7.03
C ILE A 52 -2.16 6.65 -6.43
N ILE A 53 -3.00 7.34 -7.20
CA ILE A 53 -4.31 7.76 -6.70
C ILE A 53 -5.24 6.55 -6.47
N PHE A 54 -5.18 5.52 -7.33
CA PHE A 54 -5.96 4.30 -7.14
C PHE A 54 -5.51 3.51 -5.89
N VAL A 55 -4.21 3.31 -5.70
CA VAL A 55 -3.67 2.66 -4.49
C VAL A 55 -4.03 3.47 -3.25
N GLY A 56 -4.03 4.81 -3.34
CA GLY A 56 -4.50 5.68 -2.27
C GLY A 56 -5.97 5.44 -1.91
N LEU A 57 -6.85 5.27 -2.91
CA LEU A 57 -8.25 4.92 -2.69
C LEU A 57 -8.39 3.56 -1.98
N ILE A 58 -7.66 2.55 -2.44
CA ILE A 58 -7.66 1.20 -1.85
C ILE A 58 -7.15 1.22 -0.41
N LEU A 59 -6.06 1.95 -0.15
CA LEU A 59 -5.52 2.10 1.20
C LEU A 59 -6.57 2.70 2.15
N VAL A 60 -7.22 3.79 1.73
CA VAL A 60 -8.27 4.45 2.52
C VAL A 60 -9.47 3.54 2.72
N LEU A 61 -9.90 2.80 1.67
CA LEU A 61 -10.99 1.83 1.76
C LEU A 61 -10.73 0.79 2.85
N PHE A 62 -9.60 0.11 2.79
CA PHE A 62 -9.28 -0.94 3.77
C PHE A 62 -9.10 -0.38 5.17
N ALA A 63 -8.49 0.80 5.31
CA ALA A 63 -8.37 1.46 6.59
C ALA A 63 -9.74 1.85 7.19
N LEU A 64 -10.68 2.36 6.37
CA LEU A 64 -12.06 2.66 6.79
C LEU A 64 -12.86 1.41 7.14
N LEU A 65 -12.73 0.32 6.37
CA LEU A 65 -13.33 -0.98 6.71
C LEU A 65 -12.84 -1.47 8.09
N PHE A 66 -11.55 -1.34 8.35
CA PHE A 66 -11.00 -1.66 9.67
C PHE A 66 -11.62 -0.80 10.77
N GLU A 67 -11.71 0.50 10.57
CA GLU A 67 -12.30 1.41 11.55
C GLU A 67 -13.76 1.09 11.81
N TYR A 68 -14.53 0.79 10.76
CA TYR A 68 -15.95 0.43 10.88
C TYR A 68 -16.15 -0.78 11.81
N PHE A 69 -15.34 -1.84 11.64
CA PHE A 69 -15.45 -3.04 12.47
C PHE A 69 -14.81 -2.89 13.86
N ARG A 70 -13.77 -2.07 13.98
CA ARG A 70 -12.93 -2.02 15.18
C ARG A 70 -13.21 -0.86 16.09
N LYS A 71 -13.57 0.30 15.55
CA LYS A 71 -13.93 1.52 16.29
C LYS A 71 -12.85 1.97 17.30
N ASP A 72 -11.56 1.80 16.93
CA ASP A 72 -10.42 2.12 17.80
C ASP A 72 -9.57 3.29 17.30
N THR A 73 -10.01 3.97 16.24
CA THR A 73 -9.38 5.13 15.62
C THR A 73 -8.09 4.83 14.83
N VAL A 74 -7.61 3.59 14.88
CA VAL A 74 -6.40 3.17 14.17
C VAL A 74 -6.61 3.22 12.65
N GLY A 75 -7.78 2.77 12.19
CA GLY A 75 -8.14 2.85 10.77
C GLY A 75 -8.20 4.29 10.26
N ILE A 76 -8.79 5.21 11.02
CA ILE A 76 -8.82 6.64 10.65
C ILE A 76 -7.40 7.22 10.59
N LEU A 77 -6.52 6.84 11.51
CA LEU A 77 -5.11 7.27 11.48
C LEU A 77 -4.41 6.81 10.20
N ILE A 78 -4.54 5.51 9.87
CA ILE A 78 -3.94 4.94 8.66
C ILE A 78 -4.50 5.63 7.40
N ALA A 79 -5.84 5.79 7.32
CA ALA A 79 -6.49 6.47 6.21
C ALA A 79 -6.00 7.91 6.05
N SER A 80 -5.90 8.65 7.17
CA SER A 80 -5.46 10.05 7.16
C SER A 80 -4.01 10.19 6.74
N VAL A 81 -3.09 9.42 7.34
CA VAL A 81 -1.65 9.55 7.07
C VAL A 81 -1.31 8.96 5.72
N GLY A 82 -1.70 7.71 5.46
CA GLY A 82 -1.37 7.01 4.22
C GLY A 82 -2.07 7.61 3.01
N GLY A 83 -3.37 7.95 3.14
CA GLY A 83 -4.13 8.59 2.07
C GLY A 83 -3.56 9.96 1.72
N SER A 84 -3.31 10.83 2.70
CA SER A 84 -2.71 12.15 2.45
C SER A 84 -1.31 12.04 1.84
N PHE A 85 -0.49 11.11 2.31
CA PHE A 85 0.85 10.90 1.79
C PHE A 85 0.83 10.49 0.30
N LEU A 86 -0.03 9.53 -0.07
CA LEU A 86 -0.16 9.10 -1.47
C LEU A 86 -0.75 10.20 -2.35
N HIS A 87 -1.71 10.99 -1.87
CA HIS A 87 -2.20 12.16 -2.61
C HIS A 87 -1.11 13.20 -2.81
N PHE A 88 -0.29 13.46 -1.80
CA PHE A 88 0.82 14.40 -1.92
C PHE A 88 1.86 13.96 -2.97
N ILE A 89 2.18 12.65 -2.98
CA ILE A 89 3.01 12.08 -4.04
C ILE A 89 2.31 12.24 -5.40
N GLY A 90 1.02 11.87 -5.49
CA GLY A 90 0.24 12.00 -6.71
C GLY A 90 0.25 13.43 -7.28
N PHE A 91 0.07 14.46 -6.44
CA PHE A 91 0.17 15.86 -6.88
C PHE A 91 1.52 16.20 -7.50
N LYS A 92 2.61 15.68 -6.93
CA LYS A 92 3.95 15.90 -7.49
C LYS A 92 4.04 15.31 -8.91
N TYR A 93 3.52 14.11 -9.13
CA TYR A 93 3.51 13.49 -10.46
C TYR A 93 2.51 14.13 -11.43
N ALA A 94 1.45 14.77 -10.93
CA ALA A 94 0.50 15.50 -11.76
C ALA A 94 1.04 16.85 -12.26
N ALA A 95 1.94 17.47 -11.50
CA ALA A 95 2.52 18.78 -11.84
C ALA A 95 3.48 18.75 -13.03
N ASP A 96 4.03 17.57 -13.34
CA ASP A 96 5.09 17.41 -14.35
C ASP A 96 4.57 17.20 -15.79
N GLY A 97 3.23 17.20 -16.03
CA GLY A 97 2.73 17.05 -17.38
C GLY A 97 1.26 16.63 -17.54
N ASP A 98 0.90 16.27 -18.76
CA ASP A 98 -0.44 15.79 -19.11
C ASP A 98 -0.73 14.42 -18.49
N THR A 99 -1.63 14.39 -17.52
CA THR A 99 -2.07 13.16 -16.88
C THR A 99 -3.13 12.38 -17.68
N LEU A 100 -3.58 12.91 -18.83
CA LEU A 100 -4.61 12.34 -19.70
C LEU A 100 -4.04 11.74 -20.99
N GLY A 101 -2.72 11.54 -21.07
CA GLY A 101 -2.01 11.05 -22.24
C GLY A 101 -2.50 9.70 -22.78
N VAL A 102 -2.21 9.44 -24.04
CA VAL A 102 -2.56 8.18 -24.74
C VAL A 102 -1.65 7.05 -24.27
N LEU A 103 -2.22 5.84 -24.15
CA LEU A 103 -1.45 4.65 -23.82
C LEU A 103 -0.70 4.09 -25.04
N VAL A 104 0.43 3.44 -24.76
CA VAL A 104 1.09 2.55 -25.72
C VAL A 104 0.14 1.41 -26.08
N ALA A 105 0.08 1.06 -27.37
CA ALA A 105 -0.90 0.13 -27.90
C ALA A 105 -0.97 -1.23 -27.16
N VAL A 106 0.17 -1.78 -26.75
CA VAL A 106 0.25 -3.06 -26.02
C VAL A 106 -0.44 -3.00 -24.65
N LEU A 107 -0.56 -1.81 -24.06
CA LEU A 107 -1.24 -1.59 -22.78
C LEU A 107 -2.72 -1.23 -22.94
N ASN A 108 -3.18 -1.00 -24.14
CA ASN A 108 -4.56 -0.55 -24.41
C ASN A 108 -5.54 -1.73 -24.42
N SER A 109 -5.66 -2.41 -23.27
CA SER A 109 -6.61 -3.49 -23.06
C SER A 109 -7.44 -3.21 -21.81
N ASN A 110 -8.68 -2.76 -21.98
CA ASN A 110 -9.58 -2.49 -20.86
C ASN A 110 -9.83 -3.74 -20.00
N PHE A 111 -9.84 -4.92 -20.61
CA PHE A 111 -9.99 -6.19 -19.90
C PHE A 111 -8.81 -6.41 -18.93
N TRP A 112 -7.56 -6.30 -19.41
CA TRP A 112 -6.40 -6.53 -18.58
C TRP A 112 -6.13 -5.40 -17.58
N LEU A 113 -6.43 -4.15 -17.96
CA LEU A 113 -6.38 -3.03 -17.01
C LEU A 113 -7.37 -3.23 -15.86
N SER A 114 -8.60 -3.69 -16.16
CA SER A 114 -9.63 -3.91 -15.14
C SER A 114 -9.41 -5.17 -14.31
N THR A 115 -8.73 -6.16 -14.81
CA THR A 115 -8.53 -7.44 -14.10
C THR A 115 -7.16 -7.52 -13.44
N HIS A 116 -6.08 -7.52 -14.23
CA HIS A 116 -4.72 -7.65 -13.70
C HIS A 116 -4.30 -6.41 -12.91
N VAL A 117 -4.34 -5.21 -13.56
CA VAL A 117 -3.72 -4.02 -12.95
C VAL A 117 -4.49 -3.56 -11.71
N THR A 118 -5.83 -3.61 -11.73
CA THR A 118 -6.61 -3.29 -10.52
C THR A 118 -6.37 -4.30 -9.40
N THR A 119 -6.20 -5.59 -9.72
CA THR A 119 -5.94 -6.63 -8.72
C THR A 119 -4.56 -6.46 -8.07
N ILE A 120 -3.50 -6.28 -8.87
CA ILE A 120 -2.14 -6.13 -8.33
C ILE A 120 -1.98 -4.83 -7.54
N THR A 121 -2.56 -3.73 -8.02
CA THR A 121 -2.52 -2.43 -7.31
C THR A 121 -3.38 -2.45 -6.05
N THR A 122 -4.47 -3.20 -6.02
CA THR A 122 -5.20 -3.51 -4.78
C THR A 122 -4.28 -4.23 -3.79
N GLY A 123 -3.53 -5.23 -4.25
CA GLY A 123 -2.52 -5.91 -3.45
C GLY A 123 -1.49 -4.96 -2.85
N TYR A 124 -1.00 -4.00 -3.62
CA TYR A 124 -0.08 -2.95 -3.12
C TYR A 124 -0.73 -2.12 -2.00
N GLY A 125 -1.95 -1.64 -2.22
CA GLY A 125 -2.69 -0.87 -1.21
C GLY A 125 -2.90 -1.64 0.10
N VAL A 126 -3.32 -2.91 0.02
CA VAL A 126 -3.52 -3.76 1.20
C VAL A 126 -2.20 -4.07 1.91
N ALA A 127 -1.11 -4.34 1.16
CA ALA A 127 0.21 -4.56 1.73
C ALA A 127 0.74 -3.32 2.47
N LEU A 128 0.53 -2.12 1.91
CA LEU A 128 0.86 -0.86 2.58
C LEU A 128 0.07 -0.67 3.89
N VAL A 129 -1.23 -0.97 3.89
CA VAL A 129 -2.03 -0.93 5.14
C VAL A 129 -1.49 -1.92 6.16
N ALA A 130 -1.08 -3.14 5.74
CA ALA A 130 -0.47 -4.13 6.61
C ALA A 130 0.84 -3.60 7.23
N GLY A 131 1.70 -3.00 6.42
CA GLY A 131 2.93 -2.36 6.88
C GLY A 131 2.68 -1.22 7.87
N LEU A 132 1.74 -0.31 7.57
CA LEU A 132 1.36 0.78 8.49
C LEU A 132 0.75 0.24 9.80
N MET A 133 -0.03 -0.82 9.74
CA MET A 133 -0.55 -1.48 10.95
C MET A 133 0.58 -2.07 11.79
N ALA A 134 1.62 -2.60 11.15
CA ALA A 134 2.82 -3.09 11.82
C ALA A 134 3.61 -1.96 12.50
N HIS A 135 3.73 -0.78 11.88
CA HIS A 135 4.31 0.40 12.53
C HIS A 135 3.55 0.79 13.79
N ILE A 136 2.21 0.81 13.71
CA ILE A 136 1.39 1.10 14.89
C ILE A 136 1.62 0.05 15.98
N TYR A 137 1.78 -1.23 15.62
CA TYR A 137 2.14 -2.26 16.58
C TYR A 137 3.46 -1.94 17.29
N LEU A 138 4.52 -1.57 16.54
CA LEU A 138 5.83 -1.23 17.09
C LEU A 138 5.74 -0.03 18.05
N ILE A 139 5.05 1.04 17.64
CA ILE A 139 4.85 2.24 18.48
C ILE A 139 4.10 1.90 19.75
N VAL A 140 2.94 1.19 19.64
CA VAL A 140 2.12 0.83 20.79
C VAL A 140 2.85 -0.12 21.72
N ASN A 141 3.63 -1.06 21.20
CA ASN A 141 4.44 -1.96 22.01
C ASN A 141 5.53 -1.21 22.79
N PHE A 142 6.11 -0.16 22.20
CA PHE A 142 7.07 0.70 22.89
C PHE A 142 6.40 1.57 23.97
N ILE A 143 5.25 2.21 23.67
CA ILE A 143 4.61 3.17 24.59
C ILE A 143 3.82 2.45 25.69
N LYS A 144 3.09 1.36 25.33
CA LYS A 144 2.17 0.62 26.20
C LYS A 144 2.40 -0.89 26.15
N PRO A 145 3.61 -1.40 26.55
CA PRO A 145 3.94 -2.83 26.40
C PRO A 145 3.04 -3.76 27.21
N LYS A 146 2.44 -3.28 28.30
CA LYS A 146 1.53 -4.03 29.17
C LYS A 146 0.11 -4.18 28.57
N SER A 147 -0.23 -3.43 27.52
CA SER A 147 -1.57 -3.47 26.92
C SER A 147 -1.76 -4.67 25.98
N LYS A 148 -1.61 -5.90 26.51
CA LYS A 148 -1.65 -7.14 25.72
C LYS A 148 -2.89 -7.28 24.84
N LYS A 149 -4.09 -6.86 25.34
CA LYS A 149 -5.34 -6.90 24.58
C LYS A 149 -5.28 -6.03 23.32
N LEU A 150 -4.78 -4.79 23.43
CA LEU A 150 -4.63 -3.88 22.32
C LEU A 150 -3.60 -4.40 21.32
N LEU A 151 -2.42 -4.83 21.80
CA LEU A 151 -1.36 -5.38 20.96
C LEU A 151 -1.82 -6.63 20.19
N ASN A 152 -2.56 -7.53 20.85
CA ASN A 152 -3.11 -8.71 20.18
C ASN A 152 -4.10 -8.33 19.08
N LYS A 153 -4.92 -7.30 19.32
CA LYS A 153 -5.89 -6.79 18.36
C LYS A 153 -5.19 -6.20 17.12
N ILE A 154 -4.18 -5.35 17.33
CA ILE A 154 -3.39 -4.76 16.23
C ILE A 154 -2.67 -5.87 15.45
N PHE A 155 -2.05 -6.82 16.14
CA PHE A 155 -1.37 -7.95 15.52
C PHE A 155 -2.33 -8.79 14.65
N SER A 156 -3.50 -9.15 15.17
CA SER A 156 -4.50 -9.94 14.40
C SER A 156 -4.93 -9.23 13.13
N ASN A 157 -5.04 -7.89 13.17
CA ASN A 157 -5.37 -7.08 11.99
C ASN A 157 -4.22 -7.10 10.98
N ALA A 158 -3.00 -6.86 11.43
CA ALA A 158 -1.81 -6.90 10.57
C ALA A 158 -1.67 -8.27 9.90
N TYR A 159 -1.92 -9.37 10.66
CA TYR A 159 -1.87 -10.72 10.12
C TYR A 159 -2.96 -10.97 9.06
N GLY A 160 -4.20 -10.56 9.31
CA GLY A 160 -5.29 -10.66 8.34
C GLY A 160 -5.03 -9.87 7.07
N LEU A 161 -4.49 -8.64 7.21
CA LEU A 161 -4.07 -7.83 6.06
C LEU A 161 -2.93 -8.45 5.26
N THR A 162 -1.99 -9.13 5.94
CA THR A 162 -0.92 -9.88 5.25
C THR A 162 -1.49 -10.97 4.34
N LEU A 163 -2.48 -11.73 4.84
CA LEU A 163 -3.16 -12.75 4.04
C LEU A 163 -3.90 -12.16 2.82
N MET A 164 -4.61 -11.05 3.04
CA MET A 164 -5.31 -10.37 1.95
C MET A 164 -4.34 -9.76 0.93
N GLY A 165 -3.26 -9.10 1.39
CA GLY A 165 -2.22 -8.55 0.54
C GLY A 165 -1.55 -9.63 -0.29
N LEU A 166 -1.23 -10.78 0.33
CA LEU A 166 -0.69 -11.95 -0.37
C LEU A 166 -1.66 -12.46 -1.43
N PHE A 167 -2.95 -12.60 -1.11
CA PHE A 167 -3.95 -13.06 -2.07
C PHE A 167 -3.99 -12.16 -3.32
N PHE A 168 -4.16 -10.85 -3.13
CA PHE A 168 -4.26 -9.93 -4.25
C PHE A 168 -2.95 -9.79 -5.04
N THR A 169 -1.80 -9.78 -4.38
CA THR A 169 -0.51 -9.68 -5.08
C THR A 169 -0.19 -10.96 -5.84
N MET A 170 -0.41 -12.13 -5.24
CA MET A 170 -0.17 -13.41 -5.91
C MET A 170 -1.11 -13.61 -7.11
N PHE A 171 -2.42 -13.41 -6.89
CA PHE A 171 -3.40 -13.54 -7.94
C PHE A 171 -3.19 -12.52 -9.06
N GLY A 172 -2.90 -11.26 -8.71
CA GLY A 172 -2.55 -10.22 -9.66
C GLY A 172 -1.29 -10.58 -10.46
N THR A 173 -0.26 -11.14 -9.84
CA THR A 173 0.96 -11.57 -10.53
C THR A 173 0.69 -12.67 -11.56
N ILE A 174 -0.16 -13.66 -11.22
CA ILE A 174 -0.58 -14.73 -12.15
C ILE A 174 -1.34 -14.14 -13.35
N LEU A 175 -2.30 -13.25 -13.10
CA LEU A 175 -3.04 -12.56 -14.17
C LEU A 175 -2.11 -11.77 -15.09
N GLY A 176 -1.06 -11.14 -14.53
CA GLY A 176 -0.03 -10.44 -15.29
C GLY A 176 0.76 -11.37 -16.20
N GLY A 177 1.11 -12.55 -15.72
CA GLY A 177 1.77 -13.59 -16.53
C GLY A 177 0.90 -14.06 -17.70
N ILE A 178 -0.40 -14.25 -17.47
CA ILE A 178 -1.35 -14.60 -18.54
C ILE A 178 -1.45 -13.46 -19.58
N TRP A 179 -1.51 -12.21 -19.13
CA TRP A 179 -1.50 -11.08 -20.04
C TRP A 179 -0.18 -10.98 -20.83
N ALA A 180 0.95 -11.20 -20.17
CA ALA A 180 2.27 -11.22 -20.81
C ALA A 180 2.37 -12.32 -21.89
N ASP A 181 1.79 -13.50 -21.63
CA ASP A 181 1.72 -14.60 -22.61
C ASP A 181 0.93 -14.19 -23.85
N GLN A 182 -0.22 -13.58 -23.68
CA GLN A 182 -1.04 -13.10 -24.78
C GLN A 182 -0.43 -11.94 -25.57
N SER A 183 0.28 -11.03 -24.88
CA SER A 183 0.81 -9.80 -25.49
C SER A 183 2.19 -9.97 -26.11
N TRP A 184 3.02 -10.86 -25.54
CA TRP A 184 4.43 -11.02 -25.89
C TRP A 184 4.85 -12.48 -26.11
N GLY A 185 3.89 -13.44 -26.07
CA GLY A 185 4.14 -14.86 -26.29
C GLY A 185 4.97 -15.52 -25.18
N ARG A 186 5.03 -14.95 -23.98
CA ARG A 186 5.75 -15.51 -22.83
C ARG A 186 5.02 -15.19 -21.52
N PHE A 187 4.80 -16.21 -20.71
CA PHE A 187 4.15 -16.06 -19.40
C PHE A 187 5.03 -15.29 -18.39
N TRP A 188 6.35 -15.48 -18.43
CA TRP A 188 7.31 -14.87 -17.52
C TRP A 188 8.63 -14.57 -18.22
N GLY A 189 9.17 -13.39 -18.03
CA GLY A 189 10.42 -12.97 -18.69
C GLY A 189 11.46 -12.36 -17.76
N TRP A 190 11.26 -12.47 -16.44
CA TRP A 190 12.15 -11.87 -15.44
C TRP A 190 12.29 -10.36 -15.59
N ASP A 191 11.25 -9.71 -16.08
CA ASP A 191 11.14 -8.25 -16.15
C ASP A 191 11.19 -7.65 -14.73
N PRO A 192 11.78 -6.47 -14.54
CA PRO A 192 11.82 -5.82 -13.22
C PRO A 192 10.45 -5.69 -12.54
N LYS A 193 9.37 -5.43 -13.27
CA LYS A 193 8.00 -5.38 -12.70
C LYS A 193 7.53 -6.76 -12.26
N GLU A 194 7.79 -7.80 -13.03
CA GLU A 194 7.48 -9.18 -12.66
C GLU A 194 8.25 -9.58 -11.40
N ASN A 195 9.55 -9.29 -11.35
CA ASN A 195 10.40 -9.57 -10.19
C ASN A 195 9.96 -8.77 -8.95
N GLY A 196 9.56 -7.51 -9.12
CA GLY A 196 9.04 -6.67 -8.04
C GLY A 196 7.76 -7.25 -7.44
N ALA A 197 6.82 -7.68 -8.29
CA ALA A 197 5.58 -8.33 -7.84
C ALA A 197 5.86 -9.64 -7.11
N LEU A 198 6.74 -10.48 -7.65
CA LEU A 198 7.19 -11.73 -7.01
C LEU A 198 7.86 -11.45 -5.66
N LEU A 199 8.66 -10.41 -5.54
CA LEU A 199 9.33 -10.05 -4.28
C LEU A 199 8.31 -9.71 -3.18
N ILE A 200 7.21 -9.02 -3.50
CA ILE A 200 6.12 -8.76 -2.54
C ILE A 200 5.49 -10.08 -2.08
N VAL A 201 5.16 -10.96 -3.02
CA VAL A 201 4.58 -12.28 -2.72
C VAL A 201 5.49 -13.09 -1.81
N LEU A 202 6.77 -13.20 -2.16
CA LEU A 202 7.76 -13.97 -1.38
C LEU A 202 7.97 -13.38 0.02
N TRP A 203 8.00 -12.05 0.15
CA TRP A 203 8.13 -11.40 1.44
C TRP A 203 6.95 -11.68 2.36
N LEU A 204 5.73 -11.52 1.85
CA LEU A 204 4.52 -11.80 2.63
C LEU A 204 4.42 -13.28 3.02
N LEU A 205 4.74 -14.20 2.07
CA LEU A 205 4.83 -15.65 2.35
C LEU A 205 5.87 -15.95 3.43
N MET A 206 7.07 -15.39 3.31
CA MET A 206 8.13 -15.57 4.30
C MET A 206 7.67 -15.13 5.70
N MET A 207 7.03 -13.95 5.80
CA MET A 207 6.55 -13.45 7.09
C MET A 207 5.49 -14.36 7.71
N LEU A 208 4.57 -14.90 6.89
CA LEU A 208 3.56 -15.85 7.36
C LEU A 208 4.20 -17.17 7.83
N HIS A 209 5.15 -17.72 7.06
CA HIS A 209 5.85 -18.96 7.43
C HIS A 209 6.68 -18.79 8.70
N LEU A 210 7.45 -17.71 8.83
CA LEU A 210 8.21 -17.40 10.04
C LEU A 210 7.30 -17.31 11.28
N LYS A 211 6.08 -16.79 11.10
CA LYS A 211 5.12 -16.69 12.20
C LYS A 211 4.49 -18.03 12.54
N VAL A 212 4.06 -18.80 11.54
CA VAL A 212 3.41 -20.13 11.75
C VAL A 212 4.40 -21.13 12.32
N SER A 213 5.66 -21.13 11.86
CA SER A 213 6.71 -22.00 12.39
C SER A 213 7.20 -21.62 13.79
N GLY A 214 6.74 -20.49 14.34
CA GLY A 214 7.17 -20.04 15.67
C GLY A 214 8.55 -19.40 15.71
N LEU A 215 9.25 -19.26 14.57
CA LEU A 215 10.59 -18.66 14.49
C LEU A 215 10.60 -17.17 14.87
N VAL A 216 9.49 -16.48 14.65
CA VAL A 216 9.34 -15.08 15.07
C VAL A 216 8.14 -14.91 16.00
N GLY A 217 8.33 -14.14 17.08
CA GLY A 217 7.23 -13.66 17.93
C GLY A 217 6.46 -12.51 17.27
N LYS A 218 5.42 -12.01 17.94
CA LYS A 218 4.60 -10.90 17.42
C LYS A 218 5.40 -9.63 17.11
N LEU A 219 6.37 -9.31 17.94
CA LEU A 219 7.25 -8.14 17.76
C LEU A 219 8.14 -8.30 16.51
N GLY A 220 8.79 -9.46 16.34
CA GLY A 220 9.61 -9.75 15.16
C GLY A 220 8.79 -9.80 13.88
N TYR A 221 7.58 -10.36 13.94
CA TYR A 221 6.64 -10.32 12.82
C TYR A 221 6.27 -8.89 12.43
N ALA A 222 5.92 -8.03 13.40
CA ALA A 222 5.58 -6.64 13.13
C ALA A 222 6.78 -5.88 12.53
N TYR A 223 7.99 -6.12 13.02
CA TYR A 223 9.21 -5.54 12.43
C TYR A 223 9.39 -5.96 10.97
N GLY A 224 9.37 -7.26 10.67
CA GLY A 224 9.53 -7.74 9.31
C GLY A 224 8.38 -7.33 8.39
N LEU A 225 7.12 -7.30 8.90
CA LEU A 225 5.98 -6.84 8.12
C LEU A 225 6.03 -5.33 7.81
N SER A 226 6.54 -4.50 8.72
CA SER A 226 6.68 -3.06 8.43
C SER A 226 7.59 -2.80 7.22
N LEU A 227 8.60 -3.63 7.01
CA LEU A 227 9.51 -3.52 5.87
C LEU A 227 8.83 -3.82 4.51
N VAL A 228 7.60 -4.36 4.51
CA VAL A 228 6.85 -4.56 3.26
C VAL A 228 6.62 -3.23 2.52
N ASN A 229 6.56 -2.09 3.23
CA ASN A 229 6.43 -0.78 2.61
C ASN A 229 7.62 -0.46 1.70
N ILE A 230 8.84 -0.84 2.11
CA ILE A 230 10.05 -0.72 1.27
C ILE A 230 9.92 -1.64 0.04
N ILE A 231 9.50 -2.88 0.24
CA ILE A 231 9.36 -3.86 -0.84
C ILE A 231 8.34 -3.36 -1.88
N VAL A 232 7.19 -2.86 -1.43
CA VAL A 232 6.17 -2.30 -2.32
C VAL A 232 6.71 -1.06 -3.06
N ALA A 233 7.41 -0.16 -2.37
CA ALA A 233 7.99 1.02 -2.99
C ALA A 233 9.05 0.66 -4.04
N LEU A 234 9.89 -0.33 -3.79
CA LEU A 234 10.86 -0.85 -4.75
C LEU A 234 10.17 -1.48 -5.97
N ALA A 235 9.16 -2.32 -5.76
CA ALA A 235 8.40 -2.97 -6.83
C ALA A 235 7.59 -1.97 -7.67
N TRP A 236 7.14 -0.88 -7.09
CA TRP A 236 6.29 0.10 -7.74
C TRP A 236 7.08 1.21 -8.43
N PHE A 237 7.99 1.87 -7.70
CA PHE A 237 8.78 3.01 -8.18
C PHE A 237 10.20 2.59 -8.59
N GLY A 238 10.85 1.73 -7.81
CA GLY A 238 12.24 1.37 -8.00
C GLY A 238 12.52 0.67 -9.32
N VAL A 239 11.62 -0.20 -9.75
CA VAL A 239 11.76 -0.93 -11.02
C VAL A 239 11.77 0.00 -12.25
N ASN A 240 11.13 1.18 -12.16
CA ASN A 240 11.15 2.16 -13.24
C ASN A 240 12.53 2.82 -13.40
N LEU A 241 13.37 2.82 -12.35
CA LEU A 241 14.73 3.37 -12.40
C LEU A 241 15.70 2.51 -13.21
N LEU A 242 15.38 1.22 -13.39
CA LEU A 242 16.25 0.29 -14.11
C LEU A 242 16.20 0.51 -15.62
N ASN A 243 15.17 1.16 -16.12
CA ASN A 243 14.97 1.47 -17.55
C ASN A 243 15.18 0.27 -18.49
N VAL A 244 14.86 -0.91 -18.01
CA VAL A 244 14.95 -2.18 -18.75
C VAL A 244 13.64 -2.93 -18.62
N GLY A 245 13.36 -3.80 -19.61
CA GLY A 245 12.15 -4.61 -19.66
C GLY A 245 10.99 -3.92 -20.38
N LEU A 246 9.92 -4.71 -20.58
CA LEU A 246 8.74 -4.31 -21.35
C LEU A 246 7.77 -3.42 -20.57
N HIS A 247 7.98 -3.27 -19.26
CA HIS A 247 7.15 -2.48 -18.36
C HIS A 247 7.81 -1.15 -17.92
N SER A 248 8.80 -0.66 -18.66
CA SER A 248 9.46 0.61 -18.37
C SER A 248 8.66 1.77 -19.00
N TYR A 249 7.83 2.44 -18.20
CA TYR A 249 6.98 3.53 -18.65
C TYR A 249 7.30 4.82 -17.88
N GLY A 250 7.96 5.73 -18.53
CA GLY A 250 8.15 7.10 -18.06
C GLY A 250 9.25 7.27 -17.03
N PHE A 251 10.01 8.32 -17.22
CA PHE A 251 11.03 8.80 -16.28
C PHE A 251 10.48 9.97 -15.51
N THR A 252 10.74 9.98 -14.21
CA THR A 252 10.52 11.16 -13.37
C THR A 252 11.83 11.47 -12.67
N ASP A 253 12.23 12.72 -12.76
CA ASP A 253 13.42 13.21 -12.07
C ASP A 253 13.29 13.02 -10.56
N ASN A 254 14.43 12.75 -9.91
CA ASN A 254 14.53 12.58 -8.46
C ASN A 254 13.83 11.36 -7.82
N VAL A 255 13.26 10.42 -8.58
CA VAL A 255 12.65 9.20 -8.00
C VAL A 255 13.66 8.40 -7.19
N ALA A 256 14.88 8.25 -7.69
CA ALA A 256 15.95 7.51 -7.01
C ALA A 256 16.28 8.10 -5.63
N MET A 257 16.45 9.42 -5.56
CA MET A 257 16.76 10.13 -4.32
C MET A 257 15.59 10.05 -3.33
N ASN A 258 14.37 10.29 -3.79
CA ASN A 258 13.18 10.21 -2.94
C ASN A 258 12.96 8.80 -2.39
N LEU A 259 13.19 7.77 -3.22
CA LEU A 259 13.09 6.37 -2.80
C LEU A 259 14.18 6.02 -1.78
N LEU A 260 15.42 6.46 -2.01
CA LEU A 260 16.52 6.27 -1.06
C LEU A 260 16.21 6.90 0.29
N VAL A 261 15.76 8.15 0.31
CA VAL A 261 15.36 8.87 1.53
C VAL A 261 14.23 8.14 2.24
N PHE A 262 13.20 7.68 1.50
CA PHE A 262 12.12 6.89 2.06
C PHE A 262 12.64 5.59 2.71
N ILE A 263 13.51 4.83 2.04
CA ILE A 263 14.09 3.59 2.57
C ILE A 263 14.89 3.86 3.85
N ILE A 264 15.70 4.90 3.88
CA ILE A 264 16.50 5.26 5.05
C ILE A 264 15.58 5.61 6.24
N ILE A 265 14.57 6.46 6.02
CA ILE A 265 13.62 6.85 7.07
C ILE A 265 12.87 5.63 7.59
N GLU A 266 12.38 4.76 6.71
CA GLU A 266 11.63 3.56 7.03
C GLU A 266 12.48 2.58 7.87
N LEU A 267 13.72 2.33 7.45
CA LEU A 267 14.67 1.48 8.20
C LEU A 267 15.02 2.06 9.55
N LEU A 268 15.32 3.35 9.64
CA LEU A 268 15.64 4.01 10.90
C LEU A 268 14.46 3.95 11.87
N PHE A 269 13.26 4.27 11.38
CA PHE A 269 12.04 4.26 12.19
C PHE A 269 11.74 2.86 12.74
N THR A 270 11.64 1.88 11.86
CA THR A 270 11.25 0.51 12.23
C THR A 270 12.28 -0.15 13.14
N SER A 271 13.59 -0.01 12.82
CA SER A 271 14.66 -0.59 13.61
C SER A 271 14.77 0.07 15.00
N THR A 272 14.57 1.39 15.07
CA THR A 272 14.58 2.11 16.35
C THR A 272 13.47 1.62 17.27
N PHE A 273 12.21 1.60 16.78
CA PHE A 273 11.08 1.15 17.60
C PHE A 273 11.17 -0.34 17.95
N PHE A 274 11.65 -1.18 17.05
CA PHE A 274 11.92 -2.60 17.34
C PHE A 274 12.94 -2.77 18.46
N TYR A 275 14.09 -2.11 18.35
CA TYR A 275 15.16 -2.20 19.33
C TYR A 275 14.76 -1.67 20.70
N LEU A 276 14.13 -0.50 20.74
CA LEU A 276 13.61 0.08 21.99
C LEU A 276 12.52 -0.79 22.62
N SER A 277 11.68 -1.43 21.82
CA SER A 277 10.63 -2.36 22.29
C SER A 277 11.22 -3.67 22.85
N LYS A 278 12.35 -4.13 22.33
CA LYS A 278 13.03 -5.37 22.80
C LYS A 278 13.71 -5.18 24.15
N ARG A 279 14.07 -3.94 24.51
CA ARG A 279 14.73 -3.62 25.78
C ARG A 279 13.77 -3.45 26.98
N LYS A 280 12.46 -3.36 26.73
CA LYS A 280 11.39 -3.26 27.75
C LYS A 280 10.76 -4.62 28.03
#